data_27b444a615c441d89a46e42fcd93f5bb
#
_entry.id   27b444a615c441d89a46e42fcd93f5bb
#
_cell.length_a   1.000
_cell.length_b   1.000
_cell.length_c   1.000
_cell.angle_alpha   90.00
_cell.angle_beta   90.00
_cell.angle_gamma   90.00
#
_symmetry.space_group_name_H-M   'P 1'
#
loop_
_entity.id
_entity.type
_entity.pdbx_description
1 polymer ?
#
loop_
_entity_poly.entity_id
_entity_poly.type
_entity_poly.pdbx_seq_one_letter_code
_entity_poly.pdbx_strand_id
1 'polypeptide(L)'
;MSFQTLITASELDHLCRTETDVVILDARFHLDNEDWGDRAFAESHIPGAQRASLATDLSGPIIEGVTGRRPFPASADFERTVRSWGVGPSTQVVVYDADRGLMAASRVWLMMRWIGHDAVAVLDGGLPAWESAGYPMTAEATSPPAPEQTFVASVRPHLLAEVDEVDRVRVDTPIRVFDSRGPEGYHGQGKYYDPVRGHIKGAGLADRAETLDDDGTFRSPEDLRVHYDALRNGQDAGEIIFYCGSGVTAAQNVLAMEHAGLPGARMYVGSWSEWIVDPDREVEL
;
A
#
# COMPACT_ATOMS: atom_id res chain seq x y z
N MET A 1 -0.50 -14.41 18.54
CA MET A 1 0.54 -13.54 17.92
C MET A 1 -0.14 -12.78 16.80
N SER A 2 0.13 -11.49 16.63
CA SER A 2 -0.42 -10.72 15.52
C SER A 2 0.62 -10.61 14.39
N PHE A 3 0.15 -10.72 13.14
CA PHE A 3 0.96 -10.44 11.95
C PHE A 3 0.91 -8.92 11.66
N GLN A 4 2.07 -8.32 11.39
CA GLN A 4 2.20 -6.86 11.24
C GLN A 4 2.73 -6.40 9.88
N THR A 5 3.30 -7.30 9.08
CA THR A 5 3.82 -7.01 7.74
C THR A 5 3.27 -7.97 6.71
N LEU A 6 3.73 -9.19 6.69
CA LEU A 6 3.35 -10.25 5.76
C LEU A 6 2.74 -11.45 6.50
N ILE A 7 1.90 -12.20 5.80
CA ILE A 7 1.35 -13.48 6.22
C ILE A 7 1.33 -14.42 5.01
N THR A 8 1.76 -15.67 5.16
CA THR A 8 1.69 -16.68 4.10
C THR A 8 0.27 -17.21 3.93
N ALA A 9 -0.02 -17.83 2.77
CA ALA A 9 -1.32 -18.46 2.52
C ALA A 9 -1.64 -19.58 3.53
N SER A 10 -0.63 -20.34 3.96
CA SER A 10 -0.82 -21.40 4.97
C SER A 10 -1.10 -20.84 6.37
N GLU A 11 -0.46 -19.76 6.75
CA GLU A 11 -0.71 -19.08 8.03
C GLU A 11 -2.10 -18.44 8.04
N LEU A 12 -2.53 -17.83 6.91
CA LEU A 12 -3.88 -17.27 6.79
C LEU A 12 -4.95 -18.38 6.89
N ASP A 13 -4.79 -19.50 6.20
CA ASP A 13 -5.72 -20.63 6.31
C ASP A 13 -5.80 -21.16 7.75
N HIS A 14 -4.66 -21.28 8.42
CA HIS A 14 -4.62 -21.66 9.84
C HIS A 14 -5.34 -20.62 10.71
N LEU A 15 -5.05 -19.34 10.52
CA LEU A 15 -5.66 -18.23 11.25
C LEU A 15 -7.19 -18.23 11.12
N CYS A 16 -7.73 -18.42 9.91
CA CYS A 16 -9.17 -18.50 9.66
C CYS A 16 -9.88 -19.66 10.36
N ARG A 17 -9.14 -20.72 10.68
CA ARG A 17 -9.70 -21.91 11.38
C ARG A 17 -9.62 -21.81 12.90
N THR A 18 -8.71 -21.02 13.43
CA THR A 18 -8.38 -20.98 14.87
C THR A 18 -8.80 -19.71 15.57
N GLU A 19 -8.94 -18.63 14.85
CA GLU A 19 -9.26 -17.31 15.40
C GLU A 19 -10.61 -16.81 14.87
N THR A 20 -11.32 -16.07 15.70
CA THR A 20 -12.64 -15.51 15.37
C THR A 20 -12.60 -14.00 15.11
N ASP A 21 -11.56 -13.30 15.56
CA ASP A 21 -11.38 -11.86 15.40
C ASP A 21 -10.41 -11.55 14.24
N VAL A 22 -10.81 -11.99 13.03
CA VAL A 22 -10.04 -11.81 11.80
C VAL A 22 -10.91 -11.16 10.73
N VAL A 23 -10.40 -10.15 10.07
CA VAL A 23 -11.02 -9.50 8.89
C VAL A 23 -10.09 -9.67 7.70
N ILE A 24 -10.59 -10.26 6.63
CA ILE A 24 -9.89 -10.39 5.36
C ILE A 24 -10.41 -9.33 4.39
N LEU A 25 -9.51 -8.59 3.73
CA LEU A 25 -9.86 -7.53 2.78
C LEU A 25 -9.36 -7.85 1.39
N ASP A 26 -10.27 -7.84 0.42
CA ASP A 26 -9.97 -7.92 -1.01
C ASP A 26 -9.77 -6.52 -1.58
N ALA A 27 -8.53 -6.16 -1.85
CA ALA A 27 -8.15 -4.88 -2.40
C ALA A 27 -7.84 -4.94 -3.91
N ARG A 28 -8.30 -5.97 -4.61
CA ARG A 28 -8.07 -6.13 -6.05
C ARG A 28 -8.60 -4.93 -6.84
N PHE A 29 -7.79 -4.42 -7.77
CA PHE A 29 -8.23 -3.38 -8.69
C PHE A 29 -7.43 -3.46 -10.00
N HIS A 30 -7.91 -2.74 -11.03
CA HIS A 30 -7.22 -2.62 -12.31
C HIS A 30 -7.14 -1.15 -12.71
N LEU A 31 -5.95 -0.70 -13.15
CA LEU A 31 -5.70 0.72 -13.46
C LEU A 31 -6.62 1.28 -14.56
N ASP A 32 -6.96 0.47 -15.55
CA ASP A 32 -7.74 0.88 -16.72
C ASP A 32 -9.24 0.47 -16.63
N ASN A 33 -9.65 -0.16 -15.52
CA ASN A 33 -11.01 -0.67 -15.36
C ASN A 33 -11.41 -0.62 -13.88
N GLU A 34 -12.00 0.49 -13.46
CA GLU A 34 -12.34 0.73 -12.05
C GLU A 34 -13.30 -0.32 -11.48
N ASP A 35 -14.27 -0.80 -12.26
CA ASP A 35 -15.27 -1.79 -11.81
C ASP A 35 -14.73 -3.23 -11.80
N TRP A 36 -13.52 -3.45 -12.31
CA TRP A 36 -12.98 -4.81 -12.40
C TRP A 36 -12.86 -5.49 -11.05
N GLY A 37 -12.38 -4.77 -10.03
CA GLY A 37 -12.21 -5.32 -8.69
C GLY A 37 -13.52 -5.78 -8.06
N ASP A 38 -14.61 -5.03 -8.27
CA ASP A 38 -15.93 -5.36 -7.72
C ASP A 38 -16.52 -6.59 -8.44
N ARG A 39 -16.36 -6.68 -9.76
CA ARG A 39 -16.76 -7.89 -10.51
C ARG A 39 -15.95 -9.12 -10.12
N ALA A 40 -14.62 -8.97 -10.02
CA ALA A 40 -13.75 -10.07 -9.62
C ALA A 40 -14.07 -10.57 -8.19
N PHE A 41 -14.40 -9.66 -7.27
CA PHE A 41 -14.85 -10.02 -5.93
C PHE A 41 -16.18 -10.79 -5.96
N ALA A 42 -17.15 -10.31 -6.74
CA ALA A 42 -18.46 -10.97 -6.86
C ALA A 42 -18.36 -12.36 -7.52
N GLU A 43 -17.41 -12.53 -8.45
CA GLU A 43 -17.18 -13.82 -9.11
C GLU A 43 -16.50 -14.83 -8.18
N SER A 44 -15.46 -14.40 -7.46
CA SER A 44 -14.70 -15.30 -6.58
C SER A 44 -13.79 -14.50 -5.64
N HIS A 45 -13.76 -14.88 -4.35
CA HIS A 45 -12.89 -14.28 -3.32
C HIS A 45 -12.54 -15.30 -2.24
N ILE A 46 -11.58 -14.98 -1.38
CA ILE A 46 -11.23 -15.81 -0.19
C ILE A 46 -12.45 -15.85 0.74
N PRO A 47 -12.88 -17.02 1.24
CA PRO A 47 -14.03 -17.12 2.13
C PRO A 47 -13.92 -16.18 3.33
N GLY A 48 -14.98 -15.43 3.60
CA GLY A 48 -14.99 -14.44 4.68
C GLY A 48 -14.41 -13.06 4.31
N ALA A 49 -13.80 -12.92 3.13
CA ALA A 49 -13.26 -11.63 2.71
C ALA A 49 -14.36 -10.58 2.47
N GLN A 50 -14.00 -9.33 2.71
CA GLN A 50 -14.80 -8.15 2.40
C GLN A 50 -14.09 -7.33 1.35
N ARG A 51 -14.85 -6.59 0.57
CA ARG A 51 -14.32 -5.71 -0.46
C ARG A 51 -13.71 -4.44 0.14
N ALA A 52 -12.50 -4.10 -0.28
CA ALA A 52 -11.85 -2.82 -0.01
C ALA A 52 -11.57 -2.12 -1.36
N SER A 53 -12.52 -1.30 -1.80
CA SER A 53 -12.45 -0.64 -3.11
C SER A 53 -11.46 0.52 -3.10
N LEU A 54 -10.53 0.53 -4.06
CA LEU A 54 -9.58 1.64 -4.20
C LEU A 54 -10.30 2.98 -4.44
N ALA A 55 -11.40 2.97 -5.20
CA ALA A 55 -12.11 4.18 -5.58
C ALA A 55 -12.94 4.77 -4.45
N THR A 56 -13.66 3.94 -3.69
CA THR A 56 -14.65 4.40 -2.70
C THR A 56 -14.14 4.35 -1.26
N ASP A 57 -13.32 3.36 -0.92
CA ASP A 57 -12.92 3.10 0.46
C ASP A 57 -11.52 3.63 0.78
N LEU A 58 -10.63 3.57 -0.22
CA LEU A 58 -9.21 3.86 -0.04
C LEU A 58 -8.78 5.20 -0.64
N SER A 59 -9.68 5.93 -1.31
CA SER A 59 -9.38 7.24 -1.89
C SER A 59 -10.36 8.30 -1.42
N GLY A 60 -9.86 9.48 -1.14
CA GLY A 60 -10.66 10.67 -0.89
C GLY A 60 -11.09 11.37 -2.18
N PRO A 61 -11.87 12.45 -2.08
CA PRO A 61 -12.31 13.22 -3.23
C PRO A 61 -11.11 13.84 -3.95
N ILE A 62 -11.14 13.81 -5.28
CA ILE A 62 -10.17 14.52 -6.12
C ILE A 62 -10.60 15.99 -6.16
N ILE A 63 -9.67 16.88 -5.80
CA ILE A 63 -9.84 18.33 -5.89
C ILE A 63 -8.95 18.81 -7.04
N GLU A 64 -9.58 19.25 -8.13
CA GLU A 64 -8.88 19.71 -9.33
C GLU A 64 -7.91 20.85 -8.99
N GLY A 65 -6.70 20.77 -9.50
CA GLY A 65 -5.66 21.76 -9.25
C GLY A 65 -5.01 21.68 -7.86
N VAL A 66 -5.37 20.68 -7.02
CA VAL A 66 -4.86 20.53 -5.65
C VAL A 66 -4.32 19.14 -5.39
N THR A 67 -5.14 18.09 -5.61
CA THR A 67 -4.76 16.73 -5.24
C THR A 67 -4.26 15.92 -6.44
N GLY A 68 -3.52 14.85 -6.15
CA GLY A 68 -3.27 13.79 -7.12
C GLY A 68 -4.52 12.96 -7.41
N ARG A 69 -4.35 11.91 -8.24
CA ARG A 69 -5.46 11.06 -8.70
C ARG A 69 -6.06 10.14 -7.64
N ARG A 70 -5.35 9.87 -6.55
CA ARG A 70 -5.79 8.95 -5.48
C ARG A 70 -5.36 9.47 -4.10
N PRO A 71 -5.84 10.64 -3.65
CA PRO A 71 -5.52 11.16 -2.32
C PRO A 71 -6.01 10.19 -1.23
N PHE A 72 -5.44 10.24 -0.03
CA PHE A 72 -6.04 9.53 1.10
C PHE A 72 -7.38 10.18 1.48
N PRO A 73 -8.36 9.40 1.93
CA PRO A 73 -9.56 9.94 2.54
C PRO A 73 -9.20 10.68 3.84
N ALA A 74 -10.08 11.56 4.30
CA ALA A 74 -9.95 12.11 5.64
C ALA A 74 -9.93 10.96 6.67
N SER A 75 -9.15 11.11 7.74
CA SER A 75 -8.98 10.03 8.74
C SER A 75 -10.32 9.59 9.38
N ALA A 76 -11.23 10.54 9.60
CA ALA A 76 -12.58 10.24 10.11
C ALA A 76 -13.44 9.44 9.12
N ASP A 77 -13.26 9.64 7.83
CA ASP A 77 -13.96 8.90 6.78
C ASP A 77 -13.40 7.47 6.71
N PHE A 78 -12.09 7.34 6.71
CA PHE A 78 -11.46 6.03 6.72
C PHE A 78 -11.72 5.25 8.02
N GLU A 79 -11.80 5.92 9.17
CA GLU A 79 -12.23 5.28 10.42
C GLU A 79 -13.64 4.68 10.28
N ARG A 80 -14.60 5.38 9.63
CA ARG A 80 -15.94 4.84 9.36
C ARG A 80 -15.88 3.62 8.43
N THR A 81 -15.06 3.66 7.40
CA THR A 81 -14.83 2.54 6.49
C THR A 81 -14.29 1.32 7.26
N VAL A 82 -13.26 1.49 8.08
CA VAL A 82 -12.66 0.43 8.89
C VAL A 82 -13.68 -0.19 9.85
N ARG A 83 -14.52 0.63 10.48
CA ARG A 83 -15.63 0.14 11.32
C ARG A 83 -16.68 -0.64 10.51
N SER A 84 -16.96 -0.22 9.27
CA SER A 84 -17.92 -0.93 8.40
C SER A 84 -17.41 -2.32 7.99
N TRP A 85 -16.09 -2.55 7.96
CA TRP A 85 -15.51 -3.87 7.77
C TRP A 85 -15.54 -4.73 9.04
N GLY A 86 -16.02 -4.21 10.16
CA GLY A 86 -16.09 -4.93 11.42
C GLY A 86 -14.76 -5.01 12.15
N VAL A 87 -13.84 -4.11 11.89
CA VAL A 87 -12.53 -4.07 12.55
C VAL A 87 -12.66 -3.41 13.92
N GLY A 88 -12.22 -4.12 14.96
CA GLY A 88 -12.02 -3.64 16.33
C GLY A 88 -10.55 -3.33 16.62
N PRO A 89 -10.21 -2.90 17.84
CA PRO A 89 -8.83 -2.53 18.21
C PRO A 89 -7.84 -3.69 18.15
N SER A 90 -8.31 -4.93 18.37
CA SER A 90 -7.49 -6.15 18.42
C SER A 90 -7.62 -7.03 17.18
N THR A 91 -8.54 -6.71 16.28
CA THR A 91 -8.84 -7.52 15.08
C THR A 91 -7.60 -7.69 14.21
N GLN A 92 -7.24 -8.92 13.87
CA GLN A 92 -6.23 -9.16 12.85
C GLN A 92 -6.80 -8.86 11.48
N VAL A 93 -6.25 -7.88 10.80
CA VAL A 93 -6.59 -7.57 9.41
C VAL A 93 -5.59 -8.25 8.49
N VAL A 94 -6.07 -8.95 7.47
CA VAL A 94 -5.26 -9.48 6.38
C VAL A 94 -5.79 -8.94 5.07
N VAL A 95 -4.92 -8.36 4.26
CA VAL A 95 -5.32 -7.79 2.98
C VAL A 95 -4.58 -8.45 1.83
N TYR A 96 -5.30 -8.69 0.73
CA TYR A 96 -4.72 -9.22 -0.50
C TYR A 96 -5.16 -8.44 -1.73
N ASP A 97 -4.39 -8.59 -2.80
CA ASP A 97 -4.77 -8.15 -4.15
C ASP A 97 -4.42 -9.22 -5.21
N ALA A 98 -4.61 -8.90 -6.50
CA ALA A 98 -4.32 -9.81 -7.59
C ALA A 98 -2.86 -9.73 -8.08
N ASP A 99 -2.11 -8.73 -7.62
CA ASP A 99 -0.74 -8.46 -8.10
C ASP A 99 0.28 -8.61 -6.97
N ARG A 100 0.15 -9.68 -6.19
CA ARG A 100 1.15 -10.12 -5.21
C ARG A 100 1.44 -9.11 -4.07
N GLY A 101 0.48 -8.23 -3.76
CA GLY A 101 0.66 -7.13 -2.80
C GLY A 101 1.29 -5.87 -3.41
N LEU A 102 1.59 -5.89 -4.70
CA LEU A 102 2.23 -4.79 -5.44
C LEU A 102 1.31 -3.58 -5.66
N MET A 103 0.01 -3.74 -5.43
CA MET A 103 -0.97 -2.72 -5.75
C MET A 103 -1.63 -2.17 -4.49
N ALA A 104 -2.94 -2.36 -4.34
CA ALA A 104 -3.69 -1.70 -3.27
C ALA A 104 -3.55 -2.39 -1.90
N ALA A 105 -3.11 -3.65 -1.82
CA ALA A 105 -2.95 -4.34 -0.54
C ALA A 105 -1.95 -3.61 0.37
N SER A 106 -0.77 -3.26 -0.14
CA SER A 106 0.22 -2.49 0.63
C SER A 106 -0.28 -1.09 1.02
N ARG A 107 -1.13 -0.46 0.16
CA ARG A 107 -1.76 0.81 0.50
C ARG A 107 -2.73 0.66 1.68
N VAL A 108 -3.57 -0.38 1.71
CA VAL A 108 -4.46 -0.66 2.86
C VAL A 108 -3.62 -0.86 4.13
N TRP A 109 -2.55 -1.66 4.04
CA TRP A 109 -1.62 -1.87 5.15
C TRP A 109 -1.10 -0.55 5.72
N LEU A 110 -0.61 0.36 4.87
CA LEU A 110 -0.12 1.67 5.31
C LEU A 110 -1.23 2.54 5.90
N MET A 111 -2.42 2.54 5.29
CA MET A 111 -3.57 3.31 5.77
C MET A 111 -4.05 2.83 7.15
N MET A 112 -4.07 1.51 7.40
CA MET A 112 -4.39 0.95 8.71
C MET A 112 -3.37 1.40 9.77
N ARG A 113 -2.08 1.31 9.47
CA ARG A 113 -1.03 1.80 10.36
C ARG A 113 -1.10 3.31 10.59
N TRP A 114 -1.43 4.07 9.54
CA TRP A 114 -1.62 5.52 9.62
C TRP A 114 -2.71 5.91 10.62
N ILE A 115 -3.81 5.17 10.69
CA ILE A 115 -4.89 5.43 11.67
C ILE A 115 -4.67 4.71 13.00
N GLY A 116 -3.52 4.07 13.20
CA GLY A 116 -3.12 3.50 14.50
C GLY A 116 -3.46 2.02 14.71
N HIS A 117 -3.80 1.27 13.64
CA HIS A 117 -4.06 -0.16 13.71
C HIS A 117 -2.84 -0.96 13.23
N ASP A 118 -2.14 -1.63 14.16
CA ASP A 118 -0.89 -2.35 13.87
C ASP A 118 -1.08 -3.83 13.53
N ALA A 119 -2.20 -4.43 13.91
CA ALA A 119 -2.49 -5.84 13.62
C ALA A 119 -2.99 -6.00 12.17
N VAL A 120 -2.17 -5.61 11.20
CA VAL A 120 -2.46 -5.69 9.77
C VAL A 120 -1.30 -6.30 9.00
N ALA A 121 -1.59 -7.26 8.12
CA ALA A 121 -0.62 -7.91 7.26
C ALA A 121 -1.13 -8.02 5.81
N VAL A 122 -0.19 -8.06 4.87
CA VAL A 122 -0.45 -8.35 3.46
C VAL A 122 -0.22 -9.83 3.21
N LEU A 123 -1.14 -10.47 2.48
CA LEU A 123 -0.98 -11.84 2.02
C LEU A 123 0.19 -11.92 1.05
N ASP A 124 1.26 -12.59 1.46
CA ASP A 124 2.47 -12.74 0.67
C ASP A 124 2.21 -13.55 -0.60
N GLY A 125 2.60 -13.01 -1.74
CA GLY A 125 2.25 -13.53 -3.06
C GLY A 125 0.79 -13.28 -3.48
N GLY A 126 -0.03 -12.59 -2.66
CA GLY A 126 -1.41 -12.17 -2.95
C GLY A 126 -2.37 -13.33 -3.24
N LEU A 127 -3.46 -13.04 -3.96
CA LEU A 127 -4.43 -14.07 -4.35
C LEU A 127 -3.81 -15.25 -5.12
N PRO A 128 -2.84 -15.04 -6.04
CA PRO A 128 -2.18 -16.15 -6.73
C PRO A 128 -1.53 -17.18 -5.79
N ALA A 129 -0.94 -16.75 -4.67
CA ALA A 129 -0.35 -17.67 -3.69
C ALA A 129 -1.42 -18.52 -2.97
N TRP A 130 -2.57 -17.92 -2.63
CA TRP A 130 -3.71 -18.62 -2.05
C TRP A 130 -4.27 -19.69 -2.98
N GLU A 131 -4.51 -19.35 -4.24
CA GLU A 131 -5.01 -20.25 -5.27
C GLU A 131 -4.02 -21.37 -5.59
N SER A 132 -2.73 -21.06 -5.70
CA SER A 132 -1.67 -22.05 -5.97
C SER A 132 -1.51 -23.05 -4.82
N ALA A 133 -1.79 -22.65 -3.59
CA ALA A 133 -1.82 -23.54 -2.43
C ALA A 133 -3.07 -24.45 -2.39
N GLY A 134 -4.03 -24.24 -3.30
CA GLY A 134 -5.26 -25.05 -3.41
C GLY A 134 -6.30 -24.73 -2.32
N TYR A 135 -6.22 -23.56 -1.68
CA TYR A 135 -7.19 -23.16 -0.68
C TYR A 135 -8.53 -22.72 -1.31
N PRO A 136 -9.64 -22.78 -0.53
CA PRO A 136 -10.97 -22.58 -1.08
C PRO A 136 -11.19 -21.12 -1.51
N MET A 137 -12.02 -20.97 -2.55
CA MET A 137 -12.58 -19.72 -3.03
C MET A 137 -14.10 -19.79 -2.95
N THR A 138 -14.78 -18.65 -2.86
CA THR A 138 -16.23 -18.56 -2.83
C THR A 138 -16.75 -17.33 -3.57
N ALA A 139 -18.02 -17.38 -3.97
CA ALA A 139 -18.81 -16.22 -4.43
C ALA A 139 -19.91 -15.84 -3.41
N GLU A 140 -19.92 -16.46 -2.24
CA GLU A 140 -20.93 -16.20 -1.21
C GLU A 140 -20.70 -14.83 -0.56
N ALA A 141 -21.76 -14.04 -0.44
CA ALA A 141 -21.69 -12.73 0.18
C ALA A 141 -21.26 -12.85 1.66
N THR A 142 -20.29 -12.05 2.04
CA THR A 142 -19.78 -11.99 3.40
C THR A 142 -20.43 -10.86 4.18
N SER A 143 -20.84 -11.13 5.42
CA SER A 143 -21.23 -10.10 6.37
C SER A 143 -20.05 -9.74 7.27
N PRO A 144 -19.83 -8.44 7.54
CA PRO A 144 -18.76 -8.03 8.46
C PRO A 144 -18.97 -8.64 9.86
N PRO A 145 -17.89 -9.04 10.54
CA PRO A 145 -17.99 -9.46 11.94
C PRO A 145 -18.43 -8.27 12.82
N ALA A 146 -18.98 -8.59 13.98
CA ALA A 146 -19.30 -7.59 15.00
C ALA A 146 -18.18 -7.60 16.04
N PRO A 147 -17.27 -6.61 16.05
CA PRO A 147 -16.17 -6.58 17.02
C PRO A 147 -16.69 -6.32 18.44
N GLU A 148 -16.00 -6.86 19.44
CA GLU A 148 -16.33 -6.61 20.85
C GLU A 148 -16.21 -5.13 21.25
N GLN A 149 -15.26 -4.43 20.63
CA GLN A 149 -15.01 -3.00 20.86
C GLN A 149 -14.93 -2.25 19.54
N THR A 150 -15.44 -1.03 19.55
CA THR A 150 -15.36 -0.15 18.37
C THR A 150 -13.96 0.39 18.18
N PHE A 151 -13.44 0.27 16.98
CA PHE A 151 -12.17 0.89 16.60
C PHE A 151 -12.24 2.42 16.71
N VAL A 152 -11.19 3.03 17.26
CA VAL A 152 -11.02 4.49 17.33
C VAL A 152 -9.66 4.84 16.74
N ALA A 153 -9.66 5.72 15.75
CA ALA A 153 -8.42 6.10 15.06
C ALA A 153 -7.48 6.90 15.97
N SER A 154 -6.20 6.55 15.91
CA SER A 154 -5.08 7.29 16.49
C SER A 154 -4.11 7.66 15.37
N VAL A 155 -4.35 8.79 14.70
CA VAL A 155 -3.64 9.18 13.48
C VAL A 155 -2.15 9.37 13.73
N ARG A 156 -1.33 8.80 12.85
CA ARG A 156 0.15 8.87 12.85
C ARG A 156 0.64 9.65 11.64
N PRO A 157 0.62 10.98 11.65
CA PRO A 157 0.98 11.80 10.49
C PRO A 157 2.45 11.61 10.06
N HIS A 158 3.32 11.20 10.99
CA HIS A 158 4.74 10.96 10.72
C HIS A 158 5.02 9.82 9.73
N LEU A 159 4.04 8.99 9.38
CA LEU A 159 4.18 7.96 8.34
C LEU A 159 4.03 8.52 6.93
N LEU A 160 3.55 9.75 6.80
CA LEU A 160 3.29 10.40 5.53
C LEU A 160 4.21 11.62 5.34
N ALA A 161 4.45 11.96 4.09
CA ALA A 161 5.12 13.21 3.69
C ALA A 161 4.17 14.02 2.81
N GLU A 162 4.16 15.33 3.00
CA GLU A 162 3.37 16.28 2.24
C GLU A 162 4.20 16.87 1.07
N VAL A 163 3.53 17.36 0.05
CA VAL A 163 4.15 17.88 -1.17
C VAL A 163 5.18 18.98 -0.90
N ASP A 164 4.87 19.93 0.00
CA ASP A 164 5.78 21.03 0.35
C ASP A 164 7.02 20.54 1.12
N GLU A 165 6.88 19.46 1.88
CA GLU A 165 8.03 18.80 2.50
C GLU A 165 8.92 18.18 1.44
N VAL A 166 8.35 17.39 0.52
CA VAL A 166 9.08 16.72 -0.55
C VAL A 166 9.83 17.75 -1.41
N ASP A 167 9.19 18.85 -1.79
CA ASP A 167 9.83 19.90 -2.59
C ASP A 167 11.03 20.52 -1.86
N ARG A 168 10.90 20.76 -0.58
CA ARG A 168 11.99 21.33 0.24
C ARG A 168 13.16 20.35 0.44
N VAL A 169 12.90 19.03 0.56
CA VAL A 169 13.92 18.06 0.99
C VAL A 169 14.52 17.24 -0.15
N ARG A 170 13.97 17.25 -1.35
CA ARG A 170 14.39 16.43 -2.49
C ARG A 170 15.82 16.68 -2.97
N VAL A 171 16.41 17.81 -2.63
CA VAL A 171 17.79 18.20 -2.97
C VAL A 171 18.51 18.77 -1.75
N ASP A 172 19.82 18.56 -1.69
CA ASP A 172 20.74 19.17 -0.71
C ASP A 172 20.38 18.92 0.78
N THR A 173 19.69 17.82 1.07
CA THR A 173 19.36 17.39 2.44
C THR A 173 19.75 15.91 2.66
N PRO A 174 19.83 15.44 3.93
CA PRO A 174 20.01 14.01 4.20
C PRO A 174 18.78 13.17 3.82
N ILE A 175 17.57 13.78 3.72
CA ILE A 175 16.34 13.07 3.36
C ILE A 175 16.41 12.67 1.89
N ARG A 176 16.08 11.40 1.63
CA ARG A 176 16.11 10.83 0.30
C ARG A 176 14.72 10.50 -0.20
N VAL A 177 14.41 11.03 -1.37
CA VAL A 177 13.12 10.79 -2.05
C VAL A 177 13.33 9.77 -3.16
N PHE A 178 12.46 8.75 -3.23
CA PHE A 178 12.57 7.68 -4.21
C PHE A 178 11.24 7.45 -4.94
N ASP A 179 11.35 7.28 -6.26
CA ASP A 179 10.26 6.85 -7.13
C ASP A 179 10.14 5.32 -7.10
N SER A 180 8.98 4.84 -6.72
CA SER A 180 8.67 3.40 -6.66
C SER A 180 8.12 2.83 -7.98
N ARG A 181 7.99 3.65 -9.02
CA ARG A 181 7.65 3.15 -10.36
C ARG A 181 8.85 2.40 -10.94
N GLY A 182 8.60 1.52 -11.92
CA GLY A 182 9.70 0.89 -12.64
C GLY A 182 10.49 1.90 -13.49
N PRO A 183 11.65 1.48 -14.06
CA PRO A 183 12.54 2.34 -14.85
C PRO A 183 11.82 3.10 -15.97
N GLU A 184 10.86 2.46 -16.65
CA GLU A 184 10.07 3.12 -17.69
C GLU A 184 9.30 4.34 -17.18
N GLY A 185 8.64 4.20 -16.03
CA GLY A 185 7.91 5.30 -15.40
C GLY A 185 8.83 6.42 -14.93
N TYR A 186 9.96 6.07 -14.32
CA TYR A 186 10.98 6.99 -13.84
C TYR A 186 11.59 7.82 -14.97
N HIS A 187 12.00 7.18 -16.06
CA HIS A 187 12.60 7.85 -17.23
C HIS A 187 11.56 8.44 -18.20
N GLY A 188 10.30 8.49 -17.82
CA GLY A 188 9.26 9.06 -18.68
C GLY A 188 9.04 8.27 -19.97
N GLN A 189 9.18 6.95 -19.92
CA GLN A 189 8.97 6.02 -21.02
C GLN A 189 7.73 5.13 -20.77
N GLY A 190 7.26 4.39 -21.77
CA GLY A 190 6.15 3.46 -21.61
C GLY A 190 4.76 4.14 -21.62
N LYS A 191 3.78 3.49 -20.98
CA LYS A 191 2.39 3.98 -20.89
C LYS A 191 2.26 5.09 -19.86
N TYR A 192 1.59 6.17 -20.23
CA TYR A 192 1.38 7.33 -19.36
C TYR A 192 -0.07 7.42 -18.91
N TYR A 193 -0.24 7.76 -17.64
CA TYR A 193 -1.52 8.12 -17.03
C TYR A 193 -1.61 9.61 -16.72
N ASP A 194 -0.47 10.31 -16.78
CA ASP A 194 -0.32 11.71 -16.41
C ASP A 194 0.23 12.52 -17.60
N PRO A 195 -0.10 13.81 -17.75
CA PRO A 195 0.29 14.61 -18.91
C PRO A 195 1.79 14.96 -18.94
N VAL A 196 2.48 14.93 -17.80
CA VAL A 196 3.90 15.23 -17.66
C VAL A 196 4.69 13.94 -17.52
N ARG A 197 5.86 13.86 -18.16
CA ARG A 197 6.76 12.69 -18.15
C ARG A 197 7.94 12.93 -17.22
N GLY A 198 8.55 11.83 -16.74
CA GLY A 198 9.75 11.86 -15.91
C GLY A 198 9.45 11.64 -14.44
N HIS A 199 10.30 12.19 -13.59
CA HIS A 199 10.28 12.02 -12.14
C HIS A 199 10.55 13.32 -11.40
N ILE A 200 10.34 13.35 -10.10
CA ILE A 200 10.67 14.49 -9.23
C ILE A 200 12.17 14.72 -9.29
N LYS A 201 12.61 15.91 -9.69
CA LYS A 201 14.03 16.24 -9.77
C LYS A 201 14.75 16.01 -8.45
N GLY A 202 15.84 15.26 -8.52
CA GLY A 202 16.64 14.87 -7.36
C GLY A 202 16.17 13.58 -6.68
N ALA A 203 15.05 13.00 -7.08
CA ALA A 203 14.63 11.71 -6.58
C ALA A 203 15.43 10.55 -7.20
N GLY A 204 15.72 9.53 -6.41
CA GLY A 204 16.27 8.26 -6.91
C GLY A 204 15.18 7.31 -7.39
N LEU A 205 15.59 6.22 -8.04
CA LEU A 205 14.72 5.10 -8.39
C LEU A 205 14.79 4.03 -7.29
N ALA A 206 13.64 3.54 -6.84
CA ALA A 206 13.49 2.36 -5.99
C ALA A 206 12.38 1.50 -6.58
N ASP A 207 12.69 0.74 -7.63
CA ASP A 207 11.70 -0.09 -8.31
C ASP A 207 11.09 -1.09 -7.32
N ARG A 208 9.78 -0.97 -7.08
CA ARG A 208 9.07 -1.86 -6.17
C ARG A 208 9.14 -3.34 -6.59
N ALA A 209 9.36 -3.64 -7.87
CA ALA A 209 9.51 -5.01 -8.35
C ALA A 209 10.76 -5.70 -7.78
N GLU A 210 11.79 -4.93 -7.39
CA GLU A 210 13.02 -5.46 -6.78
C GLU A 210 12.81 -5.96 -5.33
N THR A 211 11.61 -5.77 -4.78
CA THR A 211 11.25 -6.30 -3.44
C THR A 211 10.76 -7.74 -3.49
N LEU A 212 10.54 -8.31 -4.66
CA LEU A 212 10.01 -9.66 -4.85
C LEU A 212 11.03 -10.64 -5.39
N ASP A 213 10.81 -11.90 -5.07
CA ASP A 213 11.43 -13.04 -5.71
C ASP A 213 10.68 -13.47 -6.99
N ASP A 214 11.27 -14.37 -7.77
CA ASP A 214 10.73 -14.83 -9.07
C ASP A 214 9.35 -15.49 -8.95
N ASP A 215 9.04 -16.09 -7.79
CA ASP A 215 7.73 -16.70 -7.50
C ASP A 215 6.66 -15.69 -7.11
N GLY A 216 7.06 -14.43 -6.94
CA GLY A 216 6.19 -13.30 -6.62
C GLY A 216 5.88 -13.11 -5.14
N THR A 217 6.58 -13.81 -4.26
CA THR A 217 6.61 -13.51 -2.82
C THR A 217 7.62 -12.40 -2.53
N PHE A 218 7.50 -11.77 -1.38
CA PHE A 218 8.53 -10.82 -0.95
C PHE A 218 9.84 -11.56 -0.68
N ARG A 219 10.96 -10.91 -1.04
CA ARG A 219 12.30 -11.39 -0.70
C ARG A 219 12.46 -11.52 0.81
N SER A 220 13.43 -12.35 1.22
CA SER A 220 13.72 -12.53 2.65
C SER A 220 13.99 -11.18 3.36
N PRO A 221 13.68 -11.07 4.66
CA PRO A 221 14.01 -9.86 5.44
C PRO A 221 15.48 -9.48 5.33
N GLU A 222 16.38 -10.47 5.26
CA GLU A 222 17.81 -10.28 5.12
C GLU A 222 18.19 -9.69 3.76
N ASP A 223 17.62 -10.19 2.67
CA ASP A 223 17.89 -9.70 1.31
C ASP A 223 17.30 -8.30 1.11
N LEU A 224 16.08 -8.08 1.61
CA LEU A 224 15.47 -6.74 1.62
C LEU A 224 16.31 -5.75 2.43
N ARG A 225 16.86 -6.18 3.57
CA ARG A 225 17.73 -5.32 4.38
C ARG A 225 18.99 -4.93 3.61
N VAL A 226 19.64 -5.87 2.94
CA VAL A 226 20.81 -5.59 2.10
C VAL A 226 20.46 -4.61 0.97
N HIS A 227 19.32 -4.82 0.30
CA HIS A 227 18.81 -3.92 -0.74
C HIS A 227 18.60 -2.50 -0.23
N TYR A 228 17.87 -2.33 0.88
CA TYR A 228 17.59 -1.00 1.43
C TYR A 228 18.77 -0.35 2.14
N ASP A 229 19.70 -1.12 2.72
CA ASP A 229 20.94 -0.57 3.27
C ASP A 229 21.81 0.07 2.17
N ALA A 230 21.84 -0.53 0.98
CA ALA A 230 22.51 0.06 -0.18
C ALA A 230 21.80 1.33 -0.68
N LEU A 231 20.46 1.30 -0.76
CA LEU A 231 19.63 2.39 -1.25
C LEU A 231 19.66 3.61 -0.32
N ARG A 232 19.51 3.42 0.99
CA ARG A 232 19.52 4.50 2.00
C ARG A 232 20.92 5.09 2.23
N ASN A 233 21.99 4.40 1.87
CA ASN A 233 23.37 4.87 1.95
C ASN A 233 23.72 5.49 3.32
N GLY A 234 23.36 4.81 4.41
CA GLY A 234 23.65 5.22 5.78
C GLY A 234 22.63 6.19 6.41
N GLN A 235 21.64 6.64 5.67
CA GLN A 235 20.53 7.44 6.21
C GLN A 235 19.63 6.60 7.13
N ASP A 236 18.99 7.22 8.10
CA ASP A 236 17.97 6.56 8.92
C ASP A 236 16.72 6.26 8.08
N ALA A 237 15.99 5.19 8.42
CA ALA A 237 14.78 4.82 7.70
C ALA A 237 13.75 5.97 7.67
N GLY A 238 13.63 6.75 8.74
CA GLY A 238 12.74 7.93 8.81
C GLY A 238 13.12 9.08 7.87
N GLU A 239 14.32 9.06 7.30
CA GLU A 239 14.80 10.00 6.29
C GLU A 239 14.51 9.54 4.84
N ILE A 240 13.80 8.41 4.68
CA ILE A 240 13.44 7.85 3.37
C ILE A 240 11.95 8.14 3.09
N ILE A 241 11.70 8.73 1.93
CA ILE A 241 10.35 9.02 1.43
C ILE A 241 10.16 8.31 0.09
N PHE A 242 9.12 7.49 -0.03
CA PHE A 242 8.73 6.86 -1.28
C PHE A 242 7.52 7.55 -1.90
N TYR A 243 7.51 7.66 -3.22
CA TYR A 243 6.33 8.06 -4.00
C TYR A 243 6.19 7.15 -5.23
N CYS A 244 5.06 7.23 -5.93
CA CYS A 244 4.84 6.51 -7.19
C CYS A 244 4.05 7.38 -8.19
N GLY A 245 3.17 6.80 -8.99
CA GLY A 245 2.32 7.56 -9.91
C GLY A 245 1.18 8.31 -9.23
N SER A 246 0.48 7.64 -8.30
CA SER A 246 -0.77 8.17 -7.69
C SER A 246 -0.96 7.78 -6.21
N GLY A 247 0.10 7.41 -5.52
CA GLY A 247 0.03 7.09 -4.10
C GLY A 247 -0.57 5.71 -3.78
N VAL A 248 -0.50 4.76 -4.71
CA VAL A 248 -1.00 3.39 -4.48
C VAL A 248 0.17 2.45 -4.21
N THR A 249 1.10 2.35 -5.12
CA THR A 249 2.12 1.28 -5.14
C THR A 249 3.37 1.58 -4.32
N ALA A 250 3.63 2.85 -3.98
CA ALA A 250 4.80 3.22 -3.14
C ALA A 250 4.75 2.63 -1.73
N ALA A 251 3.55 2.35 -1.22
CA ALA A 251 3.35 1.72 0.08
C ALA A 251 4.06 0.35 0.19
N GLN A 252 4.31 -0.33 -0.93
CA GLN A 252 5.04 -1.59 -0.94
C GLN A 252 6.50 -1.44 -0.49
N ASN A 253 7.21 -0.39 -0.95
CA ASN A 253 8.57 -0.13 -0.48
C ASN A 253 8.59 0.19 1.03
N VAL A 254 7.56 0.91 1.54
CA VAL A 254 7.43 1.15 2.99
C VAL A 254 7.21 -0.15 3.76
N LEU A 255 6.31 -1.01 3.26
CA LEU A 255 6.05 -2.34 3.82
C LEU A 255 7.31 -3.22 3.82
N ALA A 256 8.03 -3.26 2.69
CA ALA A 256 9.24 -4.06 2.53
C ALA A 256 10.36 -3.59 3.46
N MET A 257 10.54 -2.27 3.67
CA MET A 257 11.47 -1.75 4.68
C MET A 257 11.08 -2.15 6.10
N GLU A 258 9.79 -2.05 6.44
CA GLU A 258 9.29 -2.49 7.75
C GLU A 258 9.54 -3.99 7.96
N HIS A 259 9.27 -4.82 6.93
CA HIS A 259 9.51 -6.25 6.95
C HIS A 259 10.99 -6.60 7.09
N ALA A 260 11.88 -5.81 6.48
CA ALA A 260 13.34 -5.92 6.64
C ALA A 260 13.87 -5.48 8.01
N GLY A 261 13.00 -5.07 8.96
CA GLY A 261 13.41 -4.53 10.25
C GLY A 261 14.03 -3.13 10.16
N LEU A 262 13.62 -2.33 9.19
CA LEU A 262 14.00 -0.93 8.97
C LEU A 262 12.76 -0.01 9.07
N PRO A 263 12.13 0.10 10.25
CA PRO A 263 10.90 0.85 10.43
C PRO A 263 11.11 2.36 10.29
N GLY A 264 10.05 3.07 9.89
CA GLY A 264 10.02 4.54 9.88
C GLY A 264 10.07 5.19 8.51
N ALA A 265 10.25 4.43 7.41
CA ALA A 265 10.11 4.98 6.07
C ALA A 265 8.73 5.57 5.84
N ARG A 266 8.65 6.64 5.04
CA ARG A 266 7.45 7.44 4.84
C ARG A 266 6.99 7.40 3.40
N MET A 267 5.72 7.72 3.19
CA MET A 267 5.15 7.80 1.86
C MET A 267 4.64 9.20 1.56
N TYR A 268 5.01 9.75 0.41
CA TYR A 268 4.35 10.90 -0.19
C TYR A 268 3.12 10.42 -0.97
N VAL A 269 1.93 10.60 -0.37
CA VAL A 269 0.67 10.04 -0.88
C VAL A 269 0.27 10.66 -2.21
N GLY A 270 0.38 11.98 -2.35
CA GLY A 270 0.02 12.69 -3.60
C GLY A 270 0.79 12.24 -4.81
N SER A 271 2.05 11.83 -4.58
CA SER A 271 2.92 11.21 -5.59
C SER A 271 3.08 12.07 -6.85
N TRP A 272 3.50 11.44 -7.97
CA TRP A 272 3.71 12.13 -9.24
C TRP A 272 2.49 12.93 -9.70
N SER A 273 1.29 12.36 -9.57
CA SER A 273 0.06 13.01 -10.04
C SER A 273 -0.31 14.30 -9.29
N GLU A 274 0.12 14.46 -8.04
CA GLU A 274 -0.01 15.71 -7.30
C GLU A 274 1.18 16.64 -7.57
N TRP A 275 2.40 16.09 -7.68
CA TRP A 275 3.60 16.86 -7.97
C TRP A 275 3.43 17.74 -9.19
N ILE A 276 2.93 17.18 -10.27
CA ILE A 276 2.75 17.86 -11.57
C ILE A 276 1.55 18.81 -11.66
N VAL A 277 0.74 18.91 -10.60
CA VAL A 277 -0.36 19.89 -10.53
C VAL A 277 0.20 21.34 -10.58
N ASP A 278 1.33 21.56 -9.92
CA ASP A 278 2.03 22.82 -9.95
C ASP A 278 3.13 22.77 -11.04
N PRO A 279 3.00 23.58 -12.13
CA PRO A 279 3.96 23.55 -13.23
C PRO A 279 5.33 24.14 -12.87
N ASP A 280 5.44 24.86 -11.74
CA ASP A 280 6.70 25.42 -11.27
C ASP A 280 7.58 24.41 -10.52
N ARG A 281 7.02 23.23 -10.16
CA ARG A 281 7.79 22.15 -9.55
C ARG A 281 8.69 21.48 -10.56
N GLU A 282 9.96 21.33 -10.19
CA GLU A 282 10.99 20.81 -11.09
C GLU A 282 10.83 19.28 -11.32
N VAL A 283 10.96 18.91 -12.59
CA VAL A 283 10.93 17.51 -13.06
C VAL A 283 12.20 17.19 -13.82
N GLU A 284 12.53 15.89 -13.90
CA GLU A 284 13.68 15.32 -14.59
C GLU A 284 13.27 14.12 -15.44
N LEU A 285 14.02 13.80 -16.57
CA LEU A 285 13.75 12.67 -17.48
C LEU A 285 14.74 11.54 -17.26
#